data_f11d99d6250f39ca71b16ae156e8b503
#
_entry.id   f11d99d6250f39ca71b16ae156e8b503
#
_cell.length_a   1.000
_cell.length_b   1.000
_cell.length_c   1.000
_cell.angle_alpha   90.00
_cell.angle_beta   90.00
_cell.angle_gamma   90.00
#
_symmetry.space_group_name_H-M   'P 1'
#
loop_
_entity.id
_entity.type
_entity.pdbx_description
1 polymer ?
#
loop_
_entity_poly.entity_id
_entity_poly.type
_entity_poly.pdbx_seq_one_letter_code
_entity_poly.pdbx_strand_id
1 'polypeptide(L)'
;MLEADFDLAPFTIAWEVTRACAFACVHCRADAQHTRDPRELTTEEGHHLLARFKQFGSPIVVFTGGDPMMRRDLFELIHYATELGLRASLTPTATALPTLERLNKAMEAGVRRIALSLDAPSPEVHDAFRQVPGSWERTMKILRNAHSVGLSAQINTTVTKFNVHLLPDMVRFVEEVGAV
;
A
#
# COMPACT_ATOMS: atom_id res chain seq x y z
N MET A 1 6.51 -2.22 25.02
CA MET A 1 7.06 -1.63 23.79
C MET A 1 8.08 -2.62 23.23
N LEU A 2 7.99 -2.97 21.95
CA LEU A 2 9.06 -3.74 21.30
C LEU A 2 10.23 -2.76 21.12
N GLU A 3 11.29 -2.95 21.86
CA GLU A 3 12.53 -2.23 21.65
C GLU A 3 13.15 -2.76 20.34
N ALA A 4 13.03 -2.00 19.26
CA ALA A 4 13.63 -2.37 17.98
C ALA A 4 15.07 -1.87 17.97
N ASP A 5 16.02 -2.80 17.91
CA ASP A 5 17.41 -2.46 17.67
C ASP A 5 17.65 -2.34 16.16
N PHE A 6 17.67 -1.09 15.68
CA PHE A 6 17.84 -0.78 14.27
C PHE A 6 19.24 -1.07 13.72
N ASP A 7 20.23 -1.29 14.60
CA ASP A 7 21.57 -1.72 14.20
C ASP A 7 21.58 -3.21 13.82
N LEU A 8 20.59 -3.97 14.29
CA LEU A 8 20.48 -5.41 14.03
C LEU A 8 19.46 -5.75 12.94
N ALA A 9 18.33 -5.03 12.90
CA ALA A 9 17.24 -5.38 11.99
C ALA A 9 16.36 -4.17 11.62
N PRO A 10 15.86 -4.10 10.38
CA PRO A 10 14.87 -3.11 9.98
C PRO A 10 13.52 -3.41 10.65
N PHE A 11 12.81 -2.38 11.08
CA PHE A 11 11.42 -2.51 11.54
C PHE A 11 10.44 -2.75 10.40
N THR A 12 10.68 -2.09 9.26
CA THR A 12 9.85 -2.16 8.07
C THR A 12 10.72 -2.27 6.81
N ILE A 13 10.31 -3.13 5.89
CA ILE A 13 10.90 -3.25 4.56
C ILE A 13 9.80 -2.91 3.55
N ALA A 14 9.98 -1.83 2.78
CA ALA A 14 9.10 -1.50 1.66
C ALA A 14 9.66 -2.15 0.39
N TRP A 15 8.90 -3.09 -0.18
CA TRP A 15 9.26 -3.73 -1.45
C TRP A 15 8.35 -3.24 -2.57
N GLU A 16 8.94 -2.50 -3.51
CA GLU A 16 8.28 -2.12 -4.76
C GLU A 16 8.23 -3.34 -5.69
N VAL A 17 7.15 -4.12 -5.58
CA VAL A 17 7.00 -5.41 -6.30
C VAL A 17 6.78 -5.25 -7.79
N THR A 18 6.39 -4.04 -8.21
CA THR A 18 6.25 -3.63 -9.63
C THR A 18 6.27 -2.12 -9.76
N ARG A 19 6.75 -1.63 -10.90
CA ARG A 19 6.60 -0.22 -11.29
C ARG A 19 5.34 0.04 -12.11
N ALA A 20 4.61 -1.00 -12.50
CA ALA A 20 3.37 -0.86 -13.25
C ALA A 20 2.30 -0.13 -12.43
N CYS A 21 1.68 0.89 -13.02
CA CYS A 21 0.55 1.62 -12.45
C CYS A 21 -0.32 2.21 -13.55
N ALA A 22 -1.63 2.21 -13.36
CA ALA A 22 -2.56 2.88 -14.27
C ALA A 22 -2.62 4.41 -14.05
N PHE A 23 -2.01 4.91 -12.96
CA PHE A 23 -1.96 6.34 -12.65
C PHE A 23 -0.60 6.95 -13.01
N ALA A 24 -0.61 8.24 -13.36
CA ALA A 24 0.56 9.04 -13.62
C ALA A 24 0.57 10.27 -12.68
N CYS A 25 0.53 10.03 -11.36
CA CYS A 25 0.52 11.10 -10.37
C CYS A 25 1.78 11.97 -10.47
N VAL A 26 1.65 13.29 -10.46
CA VAL A 26 2.77 14.24 -10.64
C VAL A 26 3.83 14.16 -9.55
N HIS A 27 3.47 13.68 -8.35
CA HIS A 27 4.37 13.51 -7.21
C HIS A 27 4.77 12.04 -6.99
N CYS A 28 4.65 11.19 -8.03
CA CYS A 28 4.93 9.77 -7.91
C CYS A 28 6.40 9.52 -7.57
N ARG A 29 6.68 9.02 -6.35
CA ARG A 29 8.03 8.66 -5.91
C ARG A 29 8.60 7.46 -6.66
N ALA A 30 7.73 6.51 -7.05
CA ALA A 30 8.13 5.26 -7.70
C ALA A 30 8.44 5.43 -9.20
N ASP A 31 8.23 6.62 -9.76
CA ASP A 31 8.33 6.85 -11.21
C ASP A 31 7.59 5.73 -11.98
N ALA A 32 6.30 5.58 -11.66
CA ALA A 32 5.47 4.48 -12.13
C ALA A 32 5.33 4.51 -13.66
N GLN A 33 5.20 3.32 -14.23
CA GLN A 33 5.06 3.09 -15.68
C GLN A 33 3.75 2.36 -15.95
N HIS A 34 3.23 2.45 -17.19
CA HIS A 34 2.00 1.74 -17.54
C HIS A 34 2.13 0.23 -17.64
N THR A 35 3.36 -0.26 -17.84
CA THR A 35 3.65 -1.68 -18.03
C THR A 35 4.69 -2.16 -17.04
N ARG A 36 4.68 -3.47 -16.78
CA ARG A 36 5.67 -4.12 -15.94
C ARG A 36 7.07 -4.01 -16.58
N ASP A 37 8.07 -3.69 -15.77
CA ASP A 37 9.48 -3.74 -16.21
C ASP A 37 9.93 -5.22 -16.28
N PRO A 38 10.51 -5.67 -17.40
CA PRO A 38 10.97 -7.06 -17.56
C PRO A 38 12.09 -7.46 -16.57
N ARG A 39 12.72 -6.48 -15.91
CA ARG A 39 13.78 -6.69 -14.90
C ARG A 39 13.21 -6.87 -13.49
N GLU A 40 11.90 -6.77 -13.30
CA GLU A 40 11.28 -7.08 -12.00
C GLU A 40 11.53 -8.52 -11.62
N LEU A 41 11.77 -8.79 -10.34
CA LEU A 41 11.99 -10.13 -9.83
C LEU A 41 10.88 -11.10 -10.26
N THR A 42 11.26 -12.30 -10.65
CA THR A 42 10.34 -13.42 -10.83
C THR A 42 9.71 -13.82 -9.49
N THR A 43 8.72 -14.71 -9.50
CA THR A 43 8.11 -15.25 -8.29
C THR A 43 9.14 -15.97 -7.43
N GLU A 44 9.99 -16.79 -8.04
CA GLU A 44 11.04 -17.55 -7.34
C GLU A 44 12.08 -16.63 -6.70
N GLU A 45 12.57 -15.63 -7.44
CA GLU A 45 13.47 -14.62 -6.89
C GLU A 45 12.80 -13.82 -5.74
N GLY A 46 11.48 -13.55 -5.87
CA GLY A 46 10.68 -12.96 -4.81
C GLY A 46 10.62 -13.81 -3.54
N HIS A 47 10.43 -15.12 -3.68
CA HIS A 47 10.50 -16.07 -2.56
C HIS A 47 11.89 -16.05 -1.89
N HIS A 48 12.95 -16.08 -2.67
CA HIS A 48 14.31 -15.98 -2.15
C HIS A 48 14.54 -14.67 -1.39
N LEU A 49 14.06 -13.54 -1.93
CA LEU A 49 14.16 -12.24 -1.27
C LEU A 49 13.42 -12.23 0.08
N LEU A 50 12.19 -12.75 0.13
CA LEU A 50 11.39 -12.83 1.36
C LEU A 50 12.05 -13.72 2.42
N ALA A 51 12.64 -14.86 2.00
CA ALA A 51 13.41 -15.71 2.90
C ALA A 51 14.64 -14.98 3.47
N ARG A 52 15.27 -14.11 2.68
CA ARG A 52 16.37 -13.23 3.18
C ARG A 52 15.85 -12.19 4.17
N PHE A 53 14.68 -11.58 3.91
CA PHE A 53 14.08 -10.63 4.88
C PHE A 53 13.84 -11.29 6.23
N LYS A 54 13.43 -12.55 6.25
CA LYS A 54 13.25 -13.32 7.51
C LYS A 54 14.53 -13.47 8.31
N GLN A 55 15.69 -13.47 7.68
CA GLN A 55 16.99 -13.56 8.38
C GLN A 55 17.28 -12.33 9.25
N PHE A 56 16.62 -11.20 8.97
CA PHE A 56 16.65 -9.99 9.80
C PHE A 56 15.62 -10.01 10.95
N GLY A 57 14.98 -11.14 11.22
CA GLY A 57 13.98 -11.26 12.28
C GLY A 57 12.54 -11.27 11.73
N SER A 58 11.70 -10.35 12.18
CA SER A 58 10.29 -10.29 11.76
C SER A 58 9.86 -8.85 11.39
N PRO A 59 10.48 -8.26 10.38
CA PRO A 59 10.08 -6.93 9.91
C PRO A 59 8.65 -6.95 9.35
N ILE A 60 8.04 -5.78 9.27
CA ILE A 60 6.83 -5.58 8.46
C ILE A 60 7.27 -5.48 7.00
N VAL A 61 6.78 -6.37 6.15
CA VAL A 61 6.99 -6.26 4.70
C VAL A 61 5.79 -5.53 4.09
N VAL A 62 6.05 -4.35 3.55
CA VAL A 62 5.06 -3.54 2.85
C VAL A 62 5.17 -3.81 1.35
N PHE A 63 4.20 -4.54 0.81
CA PHE A 63 4.07 -4.76 -0.63
C PHE A 63 3.52 -3.50 -1.28
N THR A 64 4.35 -2.81 -2.02
CA THR A 64 4.08 -1.52 -2.64
C THR A 64 4.60 -1.47 -4.07
N GLY A 65 4.74 -0.29 -4.67
CA GLY A 65 5.30 -0.09 -6.00
C GLY A 65 4.60 1.04 -6.75
N GLY A 66 4.34 0.83 -8.03
CA GLY A 66 3.33 1.58 -8.77
C GLY A 66 1.94 1.22 -8.23
N ASP A 67 1.35 0.16 -8.76
CA ASP A 67 0.18 -0.49 -8.15
C ASP A 67 0.50 -1.98 -7.94
N PRO A 68 0.75 -2.44 -6.70
CA PRO A 68 1.09 -3.84 -6.44
C PRO A 68 0.00 -4.80 -6.93
N MET A 69 -1.25 -4.35 -7.02
CA MET A 69 -2.36 -5.15 -7.56
C MET A 69 -2.21 -5.47 -9.06
N MET A 70 -1.32 -4.81 -9.80
CA MET A 70 -0.99 -5.16 -11.18
C MET A 70 -0.05 -6.36 -11.30
N ARG A 71 0.61 -6.77 -10.21
CA ARG A 71 1.45 -7.94 -10.19
C ARG A 71 0.60 -9.22 -10.06
N ARG A 72 0.78 -10.18 -10.97
CA ARG A 72 -0.10 -11.35 -11.06
C ARG A 72 0.06 -12.33 -9.90
N ASP A 73 1.28 -12.54 -9.44
CA ASP A 73 1.68 -13.43 -8.34
C ASP A 73 1.72 -12.75 -6.98
N LEU A 74 1.12 -11.54 -6.85
CA LEU A 74 1.14 -10.75 -5.61
C LEU A 74 0.66 -11.55 -4.38
N PHE A 75 -0.48 -12.22 -4.50
CA PHE A 75 -1.07 -12.93 -3.36
C PHE A 75 -0.29 -14.18 -2.97
N GLU A 76 0.38 -14.83 -3.92
CA GLU A 76 1.31 -15.93 -3.68
C GLU A 76 2.53 -15.44 -2.86
N LEU A 77 3.13 -14.32 -3.27
CA LEU A 77 4.24 -13.72 -2.54
C LEU A 77 3.86 -13.28 -1.13
N ILE A 78 2.66 -12.69 -0.96
CA ILE A 78 2.14 -12.31 0.35
C ILE A 78 1.94 -13.54 1.23
N HIS A 79 1.32 -14.59 0.69
CA HIS A 79 1.09 -15.84 1.41
C HIS A 79 2.41 -16.45 1.87
N TYR A 80 3.38 -16.57 0.99
CA TYR A 80 4.71 -17.06 1.32
C TYR A 80 5.40 -16.23 2.41
N ALA A 81 5.30 -14.90 2.36
CA ALA A 81 5.83 -14.03 3.42
C ALA A 81 5.19 -14.35 4.78
N THR A 82 3.87 -14.59 4.80
CA THR A 82 3.16 -14.91 6.05
C THR A 82 3.45 -16.32 6.56
N GLU A 83 3.67 -17.30 5.69
CA GLU A 83 4.15 -18.63 6.06
C GLU A 83 5.54 -18.59 6.72
N LEU A 84 6.42 -17.69 6.27
CA LEU A 84 7.71 -17.42 6.92
C LEU A 84 7.55 -16.70 8.28
N GLY A 85 6.34 -16.32 8.68
CA GLY A 85 6.09 -15.55 9.90
C GLY A 85 6.48 -14.08 9.79
N LEU A 86 6.54 -13.52 8.57
CA LEU A 86 6.67 -12.08 8.34
C LEU A 86 5.27 -11.43 8.42
N ARG A 87 5.24 -10.17 8.86
CA ARG A 87 4.00 -9.38 8.88
C ARG A 87 3.82 -8.69 7.53
N ALA A 88 2.75 -9.01 6.80
CA ALA A 88 2.47 -8.41 5.49
C ALA A 88 1.53 -7.21 5.60
N SER A 89 1.88 -6.12 4.95
CA SER A 89 1.05 -4.95 4.69
C SER A 89 1.01 -4.66 3.19
N LEU A 90 -0.08 -4.09 2.69
CA LEU A 90 -0.28 -3.85 1.27
C LEU A 90 -0.65 -2.38 1.03
N THR A 91 -0.01 -1.75 0.03
CA THR A 91 -0.28 -0.36 -0.34
C THR A 91 -0.82 -0.29 -1.77
N PRO A 92 -2.08 -0.61 -2.01
CA PRO A 92 -2.67 -0.56 -3.35
C PRO A 92 -2.89 0.88 -3.80
N THR A 93 -2.83 1.09 -5.10
CA THR A 93 -3.25 2.35 -5.72
C THR A 93 -4.77 2.37 -5.87
N ALA A 94 -5.39 3.56 -5.78
CA ALA A 94 -6.85 3.73 -5.91
C ALA A 94 -7.34 3.61 -7.36
N THR A 95 -6.92 2.52 -8.03
CA THR A 95 -7.39 2.09 -9.35
C THR A 95 -8.70 1.30 -9.23
N ALA A 96 -9.12 0.65 -10.30
CA ALA A 96 -10.26 -0.28 -10.27
C ALA A 96 -9.88 -1.67 -9.72
N LEU A 97 -8.59 -1.95 -9.50
CA LEU A 97 -8.09 -3.27 -9.15
C LEU A 97 -8.36 -3.70 -7.70
N PRO A 98 -8.34 -2.83 -6.66
CA PRO A 98 -8.66 -3.21 -5.29
C PRO A 98 -10.16 -3.43 -5.08
N THR A 99 -10.73 -4.43 -5.75
CA THR A 99 -12.12 -4.85 -5.57
C THR A 99 -12.32 -5.54 -4.22
N LEU A 100 -13.58 -5.68 -3.78
CA LEU A 100 -13.91 -6.42 -2.56
C LEU A 100 -13.33 -7.83 -2.59
N GLU A 101 -13.48 -8.55 -3.70
CA GLU A 101 -12.93 -9.90 -3.89
C GLU A 101 -11.41 -9.92 -3.74
N ARG A 102 -10.69 -8.98 -4.35
CA ARG A 102 -9.22 -8.93 -4.27
C ARG A 102 -8.72 -8.51 -2.90
N LEU A 103 -9.45 -7.66 -2.18
CA LEU A 103 -9.13 -7.32 -0.79
C LEU A 103 -9.36 -8.53 0.13
N ASN A 104 -10.40 -9.31 -0.11
CA ASN A 104 -10.62 -10.57 0.60
C ASN A 104 -9.46 -11.55 0.34
N LYS A 105 -9.04 -11.75 -0.92
CA LYS A 105 -7.86 -12.56 -1.26
C LYS A 105 -6.59 -12.07 -0.57
N ALA A 106 -6.40 -10.75 -0.46
CA ALA A 106 -5.27 -10.19 0.26
C ALA A 106 -5.31 -10.54 1.77
N MET A 107 -6.50 -10.46 2.38
CA MET A 107 -6.72 -10.83 3.77
C MET A 107 -6.47 -12.33 3.99
N GLU A 108 -6.97 -13.18 3.12
CA GLU A 108 -6.76 -14.63 3.14
C GLU A 108 -5.27 -14.99 2.96
N ALA A 109 -4.55 -14.27 2.11
CA ALA A 109 -3.10 -14.42 1.94
C ALA A 109 -2.29 -13.95 3.16
N GLY A 110 -2.91 -13.27 4.14
CA GLY A 110 -2.30 -12.90 5.40
C GLY A 110 -2.08 -11.42 5.62
N VAL A 111 -2.50 -10.53 4.70
CA VAL A 111 -2.52 -9.08 4.96
C VAL A 111 -3.45 -8.77 6.14
N ARG A 112 -2.98 -7.90 7.04
CA ARG A 112 -3.79 -7.41 8.16
C ARG A 112 -4.05 -5.91 8.09
N ARG A 113 -3.24 -5.19 7.34
CA ARG A 113 -3.36 -3.74 7.14
C ARG A 113 -3.12 -3.37 5.69
N ILE A 114 -3.95 -2.49 5.17
CA ILE A 114 -3.66 -1.77 3.91
C ILE A 114 -3.32 -0.32 4.20
N ALA A 115 -2.50 0.29 3.34
CA ALA A 115 -2.26 1.72 3.38
C ALA A 115 -2.81 2.35 2.10
N LEU A 116 -3.65 3.36 2.26
CA LEU A 116 -4.27 4.09 1.17
C LEU A 116 -3.75 5.52 1.13
N SER A 117 -3.51 6.02 -0.06
CA SER A 117 -3.08 7.40 -0.24
C SER A 117 -4.29 8.34 -0.22
N LEU A 118 -4.25 9.35 0.65
CA LEU A 118 -5.25 10.42 0.71
C LEU A 118 -4.55 11.74 1.07
N ASP A 119 -4.59 12.71 0.17
CA ASP A 119 -3.81 13.95 0.31
C ASP A 119 -4.67 15.18 0.69
N ALA A 120 -5.99 15.03 0.72
CA ALA A 120 -6.94 16.03 1.20
C ALA A 120 -8.26 15.36 1.64
N PRO A 121 -9.03 16.00 2.55
CA PRO A 121 -10.31 15.47 3.01
C PRO A 121 -11.43 15.63 1.96
N SER A 122 -11.25 16.48 0.95
CA SER A 122 -12.23 16.70 -0.13
C SER A 122 -11.77 16.14 -1.47
N PRO A 123 -12.71 15.66 -2.30
CA PRO A 123 -12.40 15.11 -3.62
C PRO A 123 -11.72 16.13 -4.54
N GLU A 124 -12.15 17.39 -4.53
CA GLU A 124 -11.63 18.42 -5.44
C GLU A 124 -10.13 18.65 -5.20
N VAL A 125 -9.71 18.77 -3.93
CA VAL A 125 -8.30 19.04 -3.61
C VAL A 125 -7.45 17.79 -3.79
N HIS A 126 -7.93 16.62 -3.37
CA HIS A 126 -7.21 15.35 -3.55
C HIS A 126 -6.99 15.02 -5.03
N ASP A 127 -8.05 15.08 -5.84
CA ASP A 127 -7.98 14.73 -7.25
C ASP A 127 -7.11 15.74 -8.03
N ALA A 128 -7.21 17.04 -7.71
CA ALA A 128 -6.37 18.06 -8.31
C ALA A 128 -4.89 17.87 -7.94
N PHE A 129 -4.59 17.52 -6.67
CA PHE A 129 -3.23 17.24 -6.21
C PHE A 129 -2.61 16.04 -6.94
N ARG A 130 -3.39 14.98 -7.14
CA ARG A 130 -2.94 13.76 -7.84
C ARG A 130 -3.02 13.84 -9.35
N GLN A 131 -3.78 14.80 -9.88
CA GLN A 131 -4.16 14.89 -11.28
C GLN A 131 -4.86 13.62 -11.78
N VAL A 132 -5.67 13.01 -10.93
CA VAL A 132 -6.41 11.77 -11.22
C VAL A 132 -7.88 11.94 -10.81
N PRO A 133 -8.76 12.41 -11.69
CA PRO A 133 -10.17 12.60 -11.39
C PRO A 133 -10.83 11.34 -10.84
N GLY A 134 -11.62 11.49 -9.77
CA GLY A 134 -12.33 10.40 -9.08
C GLY A 134 -11.43 9.48 -8.24
N SER A 135 -10.16 9.86 -8.00
CA SER A 135 -9.27 9.06 -7.15
C SER A 135 -9.71 9.07 -5.69
N TRP A 136 -10.25 10.19 -5.21
CA TRP A 136 -10.80 10.30 -3.86
C TRP A 136 -11.96 9.31 -3.64
N GLU A 137 -12.95 9.31 -4.52
CA GLU A 137 -14.10 8.41 -4.44
C GLU A 137 -13.68 6.93 -4.48
N ARG A 138 -12.72 6.59 -5.32
CA ARG A 138 -12.17 5.23 -5.38
C ARG A 138 -11.45 4.88 -4.08
N THR A 139 -10.67 5.78 -3.50
CA THR A 139 -10.02 5.58 -2.19
C THR A 139 -11.05 5.30 -1.10
N MET A 140 -12.13 6.09 -1.03
CA MET A 140 -13.22 5.89 -0.06
C MET A 140 -13.95 4.56 -0.29
N LYS A 141 -14.14 4.14 -1.52
CA LYS A 141 -14.73 2.83 -1.84
C LYS A 141 -13.82 1.69 -1.37
N ILE A 142 -12.52 1.79 -1.64
CA ILE A 142 -11.54 0.78 -1.21
C ILE A 142 -11.48 0.71 0.32
N LEU A 143 -11.52 1.84 1.00
CA LEU A 143 -11.56 1.91 2.46
C LEU A 143 -12.77 1.17 3.03
N ARG A 144 -13.97 1.45 2.53
CA ARG A 144 -15.19 0.73 2.94
C ARG A 144 -15.10 -0.77 2.68
N ASN A 145 -14.60 -1.16 1.51
CA ASN A 145 -14.40 -2.57 1.17
C ASN A 145 -13.38 -3.25 2.10
N ALA A 146 -12.29 -2.56 2.45
CA ALA A 146 -11.29 -3.08 3.37
C ALA A 146 -11.88 -3.36 4.76
N HIS A 147 -12.62 -2.40 5.29
CA HIS A 147 -13.30 -2.58 6.58
C HIS A 147 -14.29 -3.75 6.55
N SER A 148 -15.05 -3.92 5.44
CA SER A 148 -16.04 -5.00 5.33
C SER A 148 -15.44 -6.40 5.30
N VAL A 149 -14.15 -6.54 4.91
CA VAL A 149 -13.41 -7.81 4.97
C VAL A 149 -12.49 -7.91 6.19
N GLY A 150 -12.55 -6.96 7.14
CA GLY A 150 -11.78 -6.99 8.38
C GLY A 150 -10.32 -6.53 8.26
N LEU A 151 -9.96 -5.84 7.19
CA LEU A 151 -8.64 -5.22 7.04
C LEU A 151 -8.60 -3.87 7.77
N SER A 152 -7.56 -3.66 8.59
CA SER A 152 -7.23 -2.33 9.11
C SER A 152 -6.75 -1.44 7.97
N ALA A 153 -7.17 -0.17 7.97
CA ALA A 153 -6.76 0.80 6.96
C ALA A 153 -5.92 1.92 7.59
N GLN A 154 -4.80 2.22 6.95
CA GLN A 154 -3.94 3.36 7.26
C GLN A 154 -4.04 4.37 6.12
N ILE A 155 -4.06 5.67 6.46
CA ILE A 155 -3.98 6.74 5.48
C ILE A 155 -2.54 7.26 5.41
N ASN A 156 -2.01 7.34 4.20
CA ASN A 156 -0.73 7.99 3.89
C ASN A 156 -1.00 9.29 3.15
N THR A 157 -0.52 10.39 3.71
CA THR A 157 -0.66 11.74 3.12
C THR A 157 0.72 12.28 2.72
N THR A 158 0.87 12.67 1.46
CA THR A 158 2.04 13.43 1.01
C THR A 158 1.85 14.89 1.35
N VAL A 159 2.56 15.38 2.37
CA VAL A 159 2.42 16.76 2.83
C VAL A 159 3.30 17.69 2.00
N THR A 160 2.69 18.74 1.46
CA THR A 160 3.35 19.79 0.68
C THR A 160 2.78 21.15 1.04
N LYS A 161 3.34 22.23 0.49
CA LYS A 161 2.78 23.58 0.65
C LYS A 161 1.33 23.74 0.16
N PHE A 162 0.85 22.82 -0.70
CA PHE A 162 -0.51 22.88 -1.22
C PHE A 162 -1.57 22.32 -0.27
N ASN A 163 -1.18 21.44 0.65
CA ASN A 163 -2.14 20.78 1.55
C ASN A 163 -1.76 20.83 3.03
N VAL A 164 -0.62 21.41 3.40
CA VAL A 164 -0.19 21.49 4.81
C VAL A 164 -1.22 22.18 5.71
N HIS A 165 -1.94 23.17 5.19
CA HIS A 165 -2.98 23.89 5.93
C HIS A 165 -4.24 23.05 6.19
N LEU A 166 -4.42 21.94 5.47
CA LEU A 166 -5.53 21.00 5.62
C LEU A 166 -5.26 19.88 6.63
N LEU A 167 -4.05 19.78 7.20
CA LEU A 167 -3.71 18.68 8.11
C LEU A 167 -4.66 18.55 9.30
N PRO A 168 -5.12 19.63 9.98
CA PRO A 168 -6.08 19.50 11.06
C PRO A 168 -7.41 18.88 10.61
N ASP A 169 -7.86 19.21 9.41
CA ASP A 169 -9.08 18.66 8.83
C ASP A 169 -8.86 17.19 8.39
N MET A 170 -7.68 16.87 7.86
CA MET A 170 -7.30 15.51 7.54
C MET A 170 -7.32 14.59 8.75
N VAL A 171 -6.78 15.02 9.88
CA VAL A 171 -6.79 14.21 11.12
C VAL A 171 -8.22 13.89 11.52
N ARG A 172 -9.10 14.88 11.58
CA ARG A 172 -10.52 14.67 11.90
C ARG A 172 -11.20 13.74 10.91
N PHE A 173 -10.96 13.95 9.62
CA PHE A 173 -11.55 13.12 8.57
C PHE A 173 -11.09 11.66 8.66
N VAL A 174 -9.79 11.43 8.91
CA VAL A 174 -9.23 10.06 9.05
C VAL A 174 -9.86 9.33 10.25
N GLU A 175 -10.06 10.01 11.37
CA GLU A 175 -10.78 9.47 12.54
C GLU A 175 -12.24 9.14 12.20
N GLU A 176 -12.95 10.04 11.54
CA GLU A 176 -14.37 9.85 11.14
C GLU A 176 -14.57 8.64 10.22
N VAL A 177 -13.64 8.39 9.30
CA VAL A 177 -13.71 7.24 8.38
C VAL A 177 -13.15 5.94 8.97
N GLY A 178 -12.72 5.95 10.22
CA GLY A 178 -12.23 4.77 10.94
C GLY A 178 -10.88 4.24 10.44
N ALA A 179 -10.03 5.10 9.88
CA ALA A 179 -8.66 4.77 9.50
C ALA A 179 -7.65 5.23 10.57
N VAL A 180 -6.38 4.85 10.41
CA VAL A 180 -5.29 5.24 11.30
C VAL A 180 -4.17 5.92 10.51
#